data_e984fee3a9f40de89f7c8357ae75d261
#
_entry.id   e984fee3a9f40de89f7c8357ae75d261
#
_cell.length_a   1.000
_cell.length_b   1.000
_cell.length_c   1.000
_cell.angle_alpha   90.00
_cell.angle_beta   90.00
_cell.angle_gamma   90.00
#
_symmetry.space_group_name_H-M   'P 1'
#
loop_
_entity.id
_entity.type
_entity.pdbx_description
1 polymer ?
#
loop_
_entity_poly.entity_id
_entity_poly.type
_entity_poly.pdbx_seq_one_letter_code
_entity_poly.pdbx_strand_id
1 'polypeptide(L)'
;MQWLEALSYLVTIVGLPFAIGVYVYDRRRERQSDEEEIFLRLSDEYADFMRLVIDNADLHLLSPAVKGELSEDQLERKHALFAILVSLFERAYVLVYEDDMSRQQQRLWQSWEDYMHEWCQREDFRNALTPLLVGEDPGFVATITRIAEAAAGQAR
;
A
#
# COMPACT_ATOMS: atom_id res chain seq x y z
N MET A 1 16.51 11.89 58.48
CA MET A 1 17.18 11.16 57.40
C MET A 1 16.24 10.09 56.77
N GLN A 2 15.48 9.34 57.55
CA GLN A 2 14.56 8.29 57.01
C GLN A 2 13.51 8.78 56.02
N TRP A 3 13.04 10.01 56.12
CA TRP A 3 12.06 10.59 55.17
C TRP A 3 12.63 10.84 53.76
N LEU A 4 13.90 11.17 53.66
CA LEU A 4 14.58 11.38 52.37
C LEU A 4 14.81 10.05 51.64
N GLU A 5 15.11 9.00 52.38
CA GLU A 5 15.26 7.64 51.85
C GLU A 5 13.90 7.09 51.37
N ALA A 6 12.85 7.27 52.19
CA ALA A 6 11.50 6.87 51.81
C ALA A 6 10.99 7.62 50.55
N LEU A 7 11.28 8.93 50.41
CA LEU A 7 10.95 9.71 49.25
C LEU A 7 11.72 9.22 48.00
N SER A 8 13.00 8.89 48.16
CA SER A 8 13.84 8.36 47.05
C SER A 8 13.30 7.03 46.56
N TYR A 9 12.91 6.11 47.44
CA TYR A 9 12.29 4.83 47.05
C TYR A 9 10.94 5.02 46.37
N LEU A 10 10.12 5.97 46.83
CA LEU A 10 8.82 6.26 46.24
C LEU A 10 8.95 6.82 44.83
N VAL A 11 9.90 7.72 44.59
CA VAL A 11 10.20 8.28 43.28
C VAL A 11 10.70 7.19 42.33
N THR A 12 11.50 6.25 42.82
CA THR A 12 12.01 5.15 41.97
C THR A 12 10.91 4.13 41.65
N ILE A 13 10.07 3.76 42.61
CA ILE A 13 9.03 2.74 42.43
C ILE A 13 7.89 3.24 41.54
N VAL A 14 7.55 4.51 41.64
CA VAL A 14 6.43 5.09 40.87
C VAL A 14 6.94 5.80 39.62
N GLY A 15 8.06 6.51 39.71
CA GLY A 15 8.58 7.32 38.59
C GLY A 15 9.09 6.50 37.43
N LEU A 16 9.73 5.37 37.66
CA LEU A 16 10.27 4.51 36.61
C LEU A 16 9.15 3.83 35.79
N PRO A 17 8.14 3.16 36.40
CA PRO A 17 7.02 2.62 35.64
C PRO A 17 6.21 3.70 34.90
N PHE A 18 6.05 4.88 35.49
CA PHE A 18 5.38 6.01 34.86
C PHE A 18 6.16 6.50 33.62
N ALA A 19 7.49 6.68 33.76
CA ALA A 19 8.34 7.08 32.62
C ALA A 19 8.32 6.05 31.49
N ILE A 20 8.34 4.76 31.82
CA ILE A 20 8.20 3.67 30.83
C ILE A 20 6.82 3.73 30.18
N GLY A 21 5.76 3.97 30.93
CA GLY A 21 4.40 4.11 30.41
C GLY A 21 4.27 5.27 29.42
N VAL A 22 4.81 6.44 29.77
CA VAL A 22 4.85 7.62 28.89
C VAL A 22 5.67 7.32 27.64
N TYR A 23 6.86 6.74 27.77
CA TYR A 23 7.72 6.38 26.64
C TYR A 23 7.03 5.40 25.67
N VAL A 24 6.36 4.38 26.19
CA VAL A 24 5.61 3.42 25.34
C VAL A 24 4.42 4.09 24.67
N TYR A 25 3.74 4.99 25.38
CA TYR A 25 2.63 5.75 24.82
C TYR A 25 3.07 6.68 23.68
N ASP A 26 4.15 7.44 23.88
CA ASP A 26 4.70 8.35 22.87
C ASP A 26 5.19 7.56 21.63
N ARG A 27 5.88 6.44 21.85
CA ARG A 27 6.31 5.56 20.76
C ARG A 27 5.15 5.02 19.92
N ARG A 28 4.03 4.66 20.56
CA ARG A 28 2.85 4.19 19.84
C ARG A 28 2.19 5.31 19.04
N ARG A 29 2.17 6.51 19.59
CA ARG A 29 1.62 7.69 18.92
C ARG A 29 2.46 8.12 17.71
N GLU A 30 3.78 8.12 17.85
CA GLU A 30 4.71 8.38 16.74
C GLU A 30 4.49 7.39 15.59
N ARG A 31 4.45 6.08 15.87
CA ARG A 31 4.19 5.06 14.84
C ARG A 31 2.86 5.26 14.11
N GLN A 32 1.79 5.58 14.83
CA GLN A 32 0.50 5.85 14.20
C GLN A 32 0.55 7.06 13.28
N SER A 33 1.27 8.11 13.67
CA SER A 33 1.45 9.31 12.85
C SER A 33 2.24 9.01 11.58
N ASP A 34 3.31 8.21 11.69
CA ASP A 34 4.15 7.81 10.56
C ASP A 34 3.36 6.92 9.57
N GLU A 35 2.56 5.97 10.06
CA GLU A 35 1.70 5.12 9.23
C GLU A 35 0.65 5.94 8.46
N GLU A 36 0.02 6.91 9.13
CA GLU A 36 -0.95 7.81 8.51
C GLU A 36 -0.29 8.72 7.45
N GLU A 37 0.91 9.24 7.71
CA GLU A 37 1.65 10.06 6.76
C GLU A 37 2.04 9.26 5.50
N ILE A 38 2.53 8.03 5.67
CA ILE A 38 2.85 7.12 4.56
C ILE A 38 1.59 6.83 3.73
N PHE A 39 0.48 6.53 4.38
CA PHE A 39 -0.78 6.24 3.69
C PHE A 39 -1.30 7.45 2.89
N LEU A 40 -1.27 8.64 3.48
CA LEU A 40 -1.68 9.86 2.80
C LEU A 40 -0.80 10.14 1.58
N ARG A 41 0.51 10.02 1.72
CA ARG A 41 1.45 10.21 0.62
C ARG A 41 1.20 9.23 -0.53
N LEU A 42 1.03 7.93 -0.22
CA LEU A 42 0.72 6.94 -1.23
C LEU A 42 -0.64 7.20 -1.90
N SER A 43 -1.63 7.68 -1.13
CA SER A 43 -2.94 8.05 -1.67
C SER A 43 -2.84 9.25 -2.64
N ASP A 44 -2.00 10.22 -2.34
CA ASP A 44 -1.71 11.34 -3.24
C ASP A 44 -1.02 10.85 -4.52
N GLU A 45 -0.04 9.94 -4.41
CA GLU A 45 0.62 9.33 -5.58
C GLU A 45 -0.39 8.54 -6.45
N TYR A 46 -1.35 7.83 -5.83
CA TYR A 46 -2.41 7.15 -6.58
C TYR A 46 -3.36 8.15 -7.26
N ALA A 47 -3.69 9.26 -6.60
CA ALA A 47 -4.48 10.32 -7.21
C ALA A 47 -3.77 10.98 -8.39
N ASP A 48 -2.44 11.16 -8.31
CA ASP A 48 -1.63 11.65 -9.43
C ASP A 48 -1.60 10.65 -10.59
N PHE A 49 -1.47 9.36 -10.30
CA PHE A 49 -1.61 8.31 -11.31
C PHE A 49 -2.99 8.36 -11.98
N MET A 50 -4.07 8.52 -11.22
CA MET A 50 -5.42 8.64 -11.78
C MET A 50 -5.59 9.87 -12.68
N ARG A 51 -4.90 10.97 -12.42
CA ARG A 51 -4.85 12.12 -13.34
C ARG A 51 -4.19 11.75 -14.67
N LEU A 52 -3.06 11.01 -14.62
CA LEU A 52 -2.45 10.48 -15.86
C LEU A 52 -3.40 9.57 -16.63
N VAL A 53 -4.19 8.74 -15.96
CA VAL A 53 -5.21 7.91 -16.60
C VAL A 53 -6.29 8.76 -17.28
N ILE A 54 -6.73 9.83 -16.63
CA ILE A 54 -7.72 10.78 -17.19
C ILE A 54 -7.14 11.53 -18.40
N ASP A 55 -5.91 11.99 -18.31
CA ASP A 55 -5.21 12.69 -19.40
C ASP A 55 -4.97 11.79 -20.63
N ASN A 56 -5.01 10.47 -20.45
CA ASN A 56 -4.89 9.45 -21.49
C ASN A 56 -6.22 8.69 -21.67
N ALA A 57 -7.35 9.39 -21.71
CA ALA A 57 -8.69 8.80 -21.81
C ALA A 57 -8.90 7.96 -23.10
N ASP A 58 -8.12 8.24 -24.15
CA ASP A 58 -8.08 7.47 -25.40
C ASP A 58 -7.60 6.02 -25.22
N LEU A 59 -6.95 5.69 -24.10
CA LEU A 59 -6.53 4.34 -23.76
C LEU A 59 -7.66 3.50 -23.12
N HIS A 60 -8.76 4.11 -22.76
CA HIS A 60 -9.94 3.48 -22.15
C HIS A 60 -9.61 2.63 -20.89
N LEU A 61 -8.70 3.11 -20.05
CA LEU A 61 -8.23 2.36 -18.87
C LEU A 61 -9.30 2.23 -17.77
N LEU A 62 -10.29 3.12 -17.74
CA LEU A 62 -11.42 3.06 -16.80
C LEU A 62 -12.63 2.29 -17.35
N SER A 63 -12.55 1.79 -18.57
CA SER A 63 -13.64 1.05 -19.20
C SER A 63 -13.34 -0.46 -19.16
N PRO A 64 -14.33 -1.31 -18.87
CA PRO A 64 -14.11 -2.76 -18.75
C PRO A 64 -13.79 -3.45 -20.08
N ALA A 65 -14.05 -2.81 -21.20
CA ALA A 65 -13.77 -3.35 -22.54
C ALA A 65 -13.08 -2.32 -23.42
N VAL A 66 -11.94 -2.70 -23.97
CA VAL A 66 -11.27 -1.92 -25.03
C VAL A 66 -12.08 -2.08 -26.31
N LYS A 67 -12.61 -0.98 -26.84
CA LYS A 67 -13.29 -0.96 -28.14
C LYS A 67 -12.31 -0.52 -29.21
N GLY A 68 -11.78 -1.47 -29.96
CA GLY A 68 -10.90 -1.22 -31.12
C GLY A 68 -9.44 -1.60 -30.88
N GLU A 69 -8.66 -1.61 -31.95
CA GLU A 69 -7.22 -1.82 -31.89
C GLU A 69 -6.52 -0.51 -31.49
N LEU A 70 -5.63 -0.58 -30.49
CA LEU A 70 -4.79 0.52 -30.10
C LEU A 70 -3.61 0.67 -31.06
N SER A 71 -3.20 1.89 -31.37
CA SER A 71 -1.98 2.17 -32.12
C SER A 71 -0.73 1.77 -31.31
N GLU A 72 0.43 1.68 -31.98
CA GLU A 72 1.70 1.38 -31.30
C GLU A 72 2.00 2.41 -30.20
N ASP A 73 1.81 3.70 -30.46
CA ASP A 73 1.95 4.77 -29.47
C ASP A 73 1.02 4.60 -28.28
N GLN A 74 -0.24 4.23 -28.50
CA GLN A 74 -1.20 3.97 -27.42
C GLN A 74 -0.81 2.74 -26.59
N LEU A 75 -0.28 1.69 -27.23
CA LEU A 75 0.20 0.50 -26.54
C LEU A 75 1.40 0.82 -25.67
N GLU A 76 2.36 1.62 -26.16
CA GLU A 76 3.52 2.04 -25.41
C GLU A 76 3.13 2.89 -24.19
N ARG A 77 2.24 3.90 -24.38
CA ARG A 77 1.72 4.71 -23.28
C ARG A 77 0.96 3.88 -22.24
N LYS A 78 0.14 2.93 -22.69
CA LYS A 78 -0.57 2.02 -21.80
C LYS A 78 0.40 1.16 -20.99
N HIS A 79 1.44 0.63 -21.61
CA HIS A 79 2.46 -0.15 -20.93
C HIS A 79 3.20 0.66 -19.88
N ALA A 80 3.55 1.91 -20.21
CA ALA A 80 4.20 2.83 -19.24
C ALA A 80 3.28 3.14 -18.04
N LEU A 81 1.98 3.37 -18.26
CA LEU A 81 1.02 3.58 -17.18
C LEU A 81 0.87 2.34 -16.29
N PHE A 82 0.84 1.14 -16.88
CA PHE A 82 0.81 -0.09 -16.09
C PHE A 82 2.10 -0.30 -15.29
N ALA A 83 3.25 0.07 -15.83
CA ALA A 83 4.52 0.02 -15.10
C ALA A 83 4.52 0.97 -13.89
N ILE A 84 4.03 2.20 -14.06
CA ILE A 84 3.87 3.15 -12.94
C ILE A 84 2.94 2.57 -11.87
N LEU A 85 1.82 1.98 -12.27
CA LEU A 85 0.86 1.41 -11.33
C LEU A 85 1.43 0.22 -10.57
N VAL A 86 2.15 -0.69 -11.24
CA VAL A 86 2.81 -1.84 -10.59
C VAL A 86 3.83 -1.36 -9.56
N SER A 87 4.67 -0.39 -9.92
CA SER A 87 5.64 0.20 -9.00
C SER A 87 4.97 0.90 -7.79
N LEU A 88 3.81 1.54 -8.00
CA LEU A 88 3.04 2.13 -6.91
C LEU A 88 2.44 1.06 -5.98
N PHE A 89 1.93 -0.02 -6.53
CA PHE A 89 1.41 -1.14 -5.75
C PHE A 89 2.51 -1.86 -4.96
N GLU A 90 3.69 -2.07 -5.57
CA GLU A 90 4.84 -2.61 -4.84
C GLU A 90 5.24 -1.71 -3.68
N ARG A 91 5.33 -0.40 -3.92
CA ARG A 91 5.66 0.58 -2.88
C ARG A 91 4.64 0.55 -1.73
N ALA A 92 3.35 0.46 -2.06
CA ALA A 92 2.31 0.31 -1.04
C ALA A 92 2.47 -1.00 -0.26
N TYR A 93 2.80 -2.10 -0.94
CA TYR A 93 3.08 -3.37 -0.29
C TYR A 93 4.26 -3.25 0.68
N VAL A 94 5.41 -2.77 0.22
CA VAL A 94 6.65 -2.69 1.02
C VAL A 94 6.51 -1.75 2.23
N LEU A 95 5.71 -0.68 2.09
CA LEU A 95 5.59 0.34 3.14
C LEU A 95 4.42 0.12 4.10
N VAL A 96 3.38 -0.60 3.69
CA VAL A 96 2.14 -0.73 4.48
C VAL A 96 1.88 -2.17 4.93
N TYR A 97 2.28 -3.17 4.14
CA TYR A 97 2.01 -4.57 4.46
C TYR A 97 2.97 -5.10 5.53
N GLU A 98 2.42 -5.74 6.56
CA GLU A 98 3.15 -6.51 7.57
C GLU A 98 2.40 -7.81 7.85
N ASP A 99 3.13 -8.89 8.18
CA ASP A 99 2.49 -10.19 8.49
C ASP A 99 1.63 -10.15 9.75
N ASP A 100 1.97 -9.28 10.71
CA ASP A 100 1.22 -9.07 11.96
C ASP A 100 0.72 -7.62 12.06
N MET A 101 -0.27 -7.32 11.22
CA MET A 101 -0.87 -6.00 11.15
C MET A 101 -1.83 -5.72 12.30
N SER A 102 -1.72 -4.54 12.90
CA SER A 102 -2.77 -3.97 13.76
C SER A 102 -4.08 -3.80 12.98
N ARG A 103 -5.21 -3.63 13.69
CA ARG A 103 -6.51 -3.37 13.04
C ARG A 103 -6.50 -2.12 12.17
N GLN A 104 -5.70 -1.12 12.52
CA GLN A 104 -5.57 0.12 11.74
C GLN A 104 -4.78 -0.15 10.45
N GLN A 105 -3.62 -0.78 10.55
CA GLN A 105 -2.81 -1.18 9.39
C GLN A 105 -3.58 -2.07 8.42
N GLN A 106 -4.37 -3.04 8.94
CA GLN A 106 -5.24 -3.86 8.10
C GLN A 106 -6.23 -3.05 7.28
N ARG A 107 -6.84 -1.99 7.85
CA ARG A 107 -7.75 -1.12 7.11
C ARG A 107 -7.04 -0.32 6.03
N LEU A 108 -5.83 0.17 6.32
CA LEU A 108 -5.02 0.91 5.35
C LEU A 108 -4.59 0.00 4.20
N TRP A 109 -4.14 -1.21 4.53
CA TRP A 109 -3.74 -2.21 3.55
C TRP A 109 -4.92 -2.67 2.68
N GLN A 110 -6.09 -2.90 3.27
CA GLN A 110 -7.28 -3.35 2.54
C GLN A 110 -7.66 -2.42 1.39
N SER A 111 -7.51 -1.11 1.55
CA SER A 111 -7.75 -0.15 0.46
C SER A 111 -6.82 -0.39 -0.74
N TRP A 112 -5.56 -0.73 -0.49
CA TRP A 112 -4.58 -1.04 -1.54
C TRP A 112 -4.86 -2.39 -2.19
N GLU A 113 -5.23 -3.37 -1.40
CA GLU A 113 -5.64 -4.69 -1.92
C GLU A 113 -6.90 -4.57 -2.80
N ASP A 114 -7.86 -3.72 -2.43
CA ASP A 114 -9.06 -3.43 -3.22
C ASP A 114 -8.70 -2.78 -4.57
N TYR A 115 -7.77 -1.82 -4.61
CA TYR A 115 -7.27 -1.25 -5.87
C TYR A 115 -6.57 -2.30 -6.74
N MET A 116 -5.74 -3.16 -6.17
CA MET A 116 -5.13 -4.28 -6.90
C MET A 116 -6.18 -5.21 -7.49
N HIS A 117 -7.22 -5.54 -6.70
CA HIS A 117 -8.35 -6.35 -7.17
C HIS A 117 -9.08 -5.69 -8.33
N GLU A 118 -9.37 -4.39 -8.25
CA GLU A 118 -10.05 -3.64 -9.30
C GLU A 118 -9.25 -3.66 -10.61
N TRP A 119 -7.96 -3.35 -10.56
CA TRP A 119 -7.11 -3.36 -11.75
C TRP A 119 -6.90 -4.76 -12.30
N CYS A 120 -6.82 -5.78 -11.45
CA CYS A 120 -6.73 -7.17 -11.89
C CYS A 120 -8.02 -7.72 -12.53
N GLN A 121 -9.17 -7.02 -12.47
CA GLN A 121 -10.33 -7.38 -13.28
C GLN A 121 -10.05 -7.22 -14.78
N ARG A 122 -9.13 -6.36 -15.15
CA ARG A 122 -8.74 -6.12 -16.54
C ARG A 122 -7.81 -7.23 -17.05
N GLU A 123 -8.20 -7.84 -18.16
CA GLU A 123 -7.39 -8.89 -18.80
C GLU A 123 -6.07 -8.33 -19.33
N ASP A 124 -6.07 -7.13 -19.93
CA ASP A 124 -4.88 -6.51 -20.49
C ASP A 124 -3.87 -6.12 -19.39
N PHE A 125 -4.33 -5.73 -18.20
CA PHE A 125 -3.46 -5.50 -17.05
C PHE A 125 -2.85 -6.82 -16.55
N ARG A 126 -3.66 -7.87 -16.37
CA ARG A 126 -3.14 -9.19 -15.97
C ARG A 126 -2.08 -9.72 -16.93
N ASN A 127 -2.29 -9.55 -18.23
CA ASN A 127 -1.34 -9.98 -19.26
C ASN A 127 -0.03 -9.18 -19.23
N ALA A 128 -0.07 -7.92 -18.78
CA ALA A 128 1.11 -7.07 -18.64
C ALA A 128 1.92 -7.39 -17.37
N LEU A 129 1.37 -8.06 -16.36
CA LEU A 129 2.07 -8.30 -15.09
C LEU A 129 3.35 -9.12 -15.28
N THR A 130 3.35 -10.16 -16.10
CA THR A 130 4.51 -11.07 -16.22
C THR A 130 5.83 -10.34 -16.49
N PRO A 131 5.95 -9.47 -17.49
CA PRO A 131 7.18 -8.70 -17.71
C PRO A 131 7.39 -7.59 -16.68
N LEU A 132 6.33 -7.01 -16.12
CA LEU A 132 6.42 -5.88 -15.18
C LEU A 132 6.83 -6.30 -13.77
N LEU A 133 6.65 -7.55 -13.40
CA LEU A 133 7.00 -8.07 -12.07
C LEU A 133 8.46 -8.56 -11.98
N VAL A 134 9.23 -8.43 -13.05
CA VAL A 134 10.63 -8.87 -13.06
C VAL A 134 11.49 -7.92 -12.23
N GLY A 135 11.99 -8.41 -11.09
CA GLY A 135 12.87 -7.63 -10.20
C GLY A 135 12.14 -6.95 -9.03
N GLU A 136 10.81 -7.05 -8.97
CA GLU A 136 10.00 -6.53 -7.87
C GLU A 136 10.09 -7.41 -6.61
N ASP A 137 9.62 -6.91 -5.47
CA ASP A 137 9.63 -7.63 -4.19
C ASP A 137 8.92 -8.99 -4.27
N PRO A 138 9.53 -10.11 -3.83
CA PRO A 138 8.94 -11.44 -3.98
C PRO A 138 7.60 -11.62 -3.25
N GLY A 139 7.38 -10.95 -2.12
CA GLY A 139 6.12 -10.99 -1.37
C GLY A 139 5.02 -10.24 -2.12
N PHE A 140 5.35 -9.09 -2.68
CA PHE A 140 4.45 -8.36 -3.56
C PHE A 140 4.08 -9.18 -4.80
N VAL A 141 5.07 -9.77 -5.48
CA VAL A 141 4.85 -10.62 -6.65
C VAL A 141 3.89 -11.76 -6.32
N ALA A 142 4.09 -12.46 -5.21
CA ALA A 142 3.19 -13.53 -4.78
C ALA A 142 1.75 -13.01 -4.51
N THR A 143 1.63 -11.84 -3.89
CA THR A 143 0.33 -11.23 -3.55
C THR A 143 -0.44 -10.82 -4.79
N ILE A 144 0.15 -10.05 -5.70
CA ILE A 144 -0.54 -9.56 -6.89
C ILE A 144 -0.85 -10.70 -7.88
N THR A 145 0.01 -11.71 -7.97
CA THR A 145 -0.22 -12.89 -8.79
C THR A 145 -1.45 -13.65 -8.29
N ARG A 146 -1.56 -13.89 -6.98
CA ARG A 146 -2.73 -14.52 -6.36
C ARG A 146 -4.02 -13.75 -6.65
N ILE A 147 -3.99 -12.43 -6.57
CA ILE A 147 -5.12 -11.55 -6.89
C ILE A 147 -5.51 -11.67 -8.37
N ALA A 148 -4.52 -11.64 -9.27
CA ALA A 148 -4.74 -11.76 -10.71
C ALA A 148 -5.34 -13.12 -11.12
N GLU A 149 -4.87 -14.22 -10.51
CA GLU A 149 -5.41 -15.56 -10.74
C GLU A 149 -6.85 -15.67 -10.25
N ALA A 150 -7.16 -15.13 -9.07
CA ALA A 150 -8.52 -15.09 -8.54
C ALA A 150 -9.47 -14.33 -9.46
N ALA A 151 -9.06 -13.17 -9.97
CA ALA A 151 -9.83 -12.36 -10.92
C ALA A 151 -10.06 -13.10 -12.25
N ALA A 152 -9.06 -13.81 -12.77
CA ALA A 152 -9.19 -14.62 -13.99
C ALA A 152 -10.19 -15.78 -13.83
N GLY A 153 -10.26 -16.36 -12.63
CA GLY A 153 -11.22 -17.44 -12.31
C GLY A 153 -12.68 -16.95 -12.24
N GLN A 154 -12.91 -15.69 -11.88
CA GLN A 154 -14.26 -15.10 -11.80
C GLN A 154 -14.80 -14.63 -13.17
N ALA A 155 -13.94 -14.40 -14.14
CA ALA A 155 -14.30 -13.93 -15.47
C ALA A 155 -14.76 -15.07 -16.44
N ARG A 156 -14.74 -16.32 -15.99
CA ARG A 156 -15.18 -17.50 -16.71
C ARG A 156 -16.61 -17.89 -16.34
#